data_bce3bb99b19d66a2b44edf8085590d58
#
_entry.id   bce3bb99b19d66a2b44edf8085590d58
#
_cell.length_a   1.000
_cell.length_b   1.000
_cell.length_c   1.000
_cell.angle_alpha   90.00
_cell.angle_beta   90.00
_cell.angle_gamma   90.00
#
_symmetry.space_group_name_H-M   'P 1'
#
loop_
_entity.id
_entity.type
_entity.pdbx_description
1 polymer ?
#
loop_
_entity_poly.entity_id
_entity_poly.type
_entity_poly.pdbx_seq_one_letter_code
_entity_poly.pdbx_strand_id
1 'polypeptide(L)'
;ASVAAEENTRATSGQEEIRVQVGSGLASDVLKAKRQLASAQKTVITDEKSFKSAVFTFEKLFKTEAVETSSLIKPRLSPEALSMVPNSMDATVELALANNRDLMKAKMDVDIARNDLNVALAGFGPSVDGELKYSDKKDASHTGGTHHEEQMKITVEFPISGLYMEMPGYLNDRSALDRAINDLAVKERDTVKKAKDAWIEYSNARTMLSYSENEATIAQELLTIAQKERAADQTDAAAVLSAEETLESSLKDLSDDSMSLVTSVYEILDVINLLDPSMIENTKVEGTFNTSS
;
A
#
# COMPACT_ATOMS: atom_id res chain seq x y z
N ALA A 1 24.68 -6.71 -7.88
CA ALA A 1 25.55 -5.60 -7.48
C ALA A 1 26.54 -6.06 -6.43
N SER A 2 26.18 -6.35 -5.18
CA SER A 2 27.09 -6.65 -4.06
C SER A 2 28.05 -7.83 -4.31
N VAL A 3 27.63 -8.87 -5.00
CA VAL A 3 28.50 -10.01 -5.40
C VAL A 3 29.58 -9.55 -6.39
N ALA A 4 29.20 -8.74 -7.38
CA ALA A 4 30.17 -8.20 -8.35
C ALA A 4 31.17 -7.25 -7.68
N ALA A 5 30.71 -6.44 -6.74
CA ALA A 5 31.58 -5.57 -5.94
C ALA A 5 32.57 -6.37 -5.07
N GLU A 6 32.12 -7.48 -4.47
CA GLU A 6 33.01 -8.38 -3.71
C GLU A 6 34.07 -9.00 -4.61
N GLU A 7 33.71 -9.46 -5.82
CA GLU A 7 34.66 -10.00 -6.80
C GLU A 7 35.70 -8.97 -7.24
N ASN A 8 35.28 -7.73 -7.54
CA ASN A 8 36.19 -6.66 -7.90
C ASN A 8 37.16 -6.32 -6.75
N THR A 9 36.62 -6.18 -5.55
CA THR A 9 37.43 -5.88 -4.34
C THR A 9 38.41 -7.02 -4.05
N ARG A 10 38.03 -8.28 -4.29
CA ARG A 10 38.89 -9.42 -4.14
C ARG A 10 40.03 -9.38 -5.17
N ALA A 11 39.73 -9.06 -6.42
CA ALA A 11 40.74 -8.92 -7.46
C ALA A 11 41.74 -7.81 -7.13
N THR A 12 41.25 -6.63 -6.68
CA THR A 12 42.10 -5.51 -6.29
C THR A 12 42.96 -5.83 -5.07
N SER A 13 42.44 -6.54 -4.06
CA SER A 13 43.23 -7.01 -2.92
C SER A 13 44.34 -7.93 -3.33
N GLY A 14 44.08 -8.86 -4.28
CA GLY A 14 45.11 -9.74 -4.84
C GLY A 14 46.20 -9.00 -5.62
N GLN A 15 45.81 -7.95 -6.38
CA GLN A 15 46.80 -7.13 -7.09
C GLN A 15 47.72 -6.35 -6.15
N GLU A 16 47.16 -5.77 -5.07
CA GLU A 16 47.99 -5.07 -4.06
C GLU A 16 48.94 -6.02 -3.31
N GLU A 17 48.53 -7.29 -3.05
CA GLU A 17 49.44 -8.30 -2.49
C GLU A 17 50.62 -8.57 -3.43
N ILE A 18 50.37 -8.74 -4.72
CA ILE A 18 51.42 -8.98 -5.73
C ILE A 18 52.35 -7.75 -5.81
N ARG A 19 51.82 -6.51 -5.78
CA ARG A 19 52.64 -5.27 -5.82
C ARG A 19 53.59 -5.18 -4.64
N VAL A 20 53.14 -5.55 -3.45
CA VAL A 20 54.01 -5.58 -2.26
C VAL A 20 55.07 -6.66 -2.38
N GLN A 21 54.76 -7.85 -2.89
CA GLN A 21 55.70 -8.93 -3.10
C GLN A 21 56.80 -8.53 -4.10
N VAL A 22 56.47 -7.74 -5.11
CA VAL A 22 57.43 -7.24 -6.13
C VAL A 22 58.18 -5.98 -5.63
N GLY A 23 57.85 -5.48 -4.44
CA GLY A 23 58.53 -4.33 -3.86
C GLY A 23 58.04 -2.96 -4.36
N SER A 24 56.92 -2.92 -5.10
CA SER A 24 56.35 -1.68 -5.69
C SER A 24 55.12 -1.19 -4.94
N GLY A 25 54.68 -1.86 -3.86
CA GLY A 25 53.48 -1.50 -3.07
C GLY A 25 53.76 -1.28 -1.59
N LEU A 26 52.86 -0.66 -0.87
CA LEU A 26 52.93 -0.45 0.58
C LEU A 26 52.12 -1.51 1.31
N ALA A 27 52.66 -2.07 2.39
CA ALA A 27 51.95 -3.04 3.25
C ALA A 27 50.64 -2.46 3.83
N SER A 28 50.57 -1.13 4.04
CA SER A 28 49.36 -0.42 4.46
C SER A 28 48.23 -0.55 3.43
N ASP A 29 48.52 -0.58 2.13
CA ASP A 29 47.53 -0.61 1.07
C ASP A 29 46.92 -2.01 0.95
N VAL A 30 47.70 -3.07 1.16
CA VAL A 30 47.21 -4.43 1.31
C VAL A 30 46.22 -4.55 2.49
N LEU A 31 46.54 -3.95 3.63
CA LEU A 31 45.64 -3.98 4.79
C LEU A 31 44.36 -3.20 4.56
N LYS A 32 44.42 -2.05 3.85
CA LYS A 32 43.23 -1.31 3.45
C LYS A 32 42.36 -2.12 2.49
N ALA A 33 42.94 -2.74 1.47
CA ALA A 33 42.24 -3.58 0.51
C ALA A 33 41.58 -4.81 1.18
N LYS A 34 42.27 -5.46 2.11
CA LYS A 34 41.71 -6.57 2.91
C LYS A 34 40.56 -6.14 3.80
N ARG A 35 40.63 -4.97 4.42
CA ARG A 35 39.53 -4.41 5.20
C ARG A 35 38.30 -4.17 4.33
N GLN A 36 38.51 -3.66 3.13
CA GLN A 36 37.47 -3.37 2.17
C GLN A 36 36.82 -4.67 1.64
N LEU A 37 37.61 -5.70 1.35
CA LEU A 37 37.10 -7.02 1.02
C LEU A 37 36.24 -7.61 2.14
N ALA A 38 36.67 -7.50 3.39
CA ALA A 38 35.88 -7.97 4.53
C ALA A 38 34.57 -7.17 4.67
N SER A 39 34.57 -5.88 4.34
CA SER A 39 33.35 -5.05 4.29
C SER A 39 32.41 -5.49 3.17
N ALA A 40 32.91 -5.71 1.95
CA ALA A 40 32.15 -6.19 0.82
C ALA A 40 31.51 -7.56 1.10
N GLN A 41 32.26 -8.49 1.69
CA GLN A 41 31.74 -9.80 2.11
C GLN A 41 30.61 -9.69 3.13
N LYS A 42 30.72 -8.77 4.09
CA LYS A 42 29.65 -8.50 5.06
C LYS A 42 28.40 -7.96 4.37
N THR A 43 28.57 -7.08 3.39
CA THR A 43 27.44 -6.55 2.59
C THR A 43 26.71 -7.66 1.84
N VAL A 44 27.44 -8.56 1.16
CA VAL A 44 26.85 -9.72 0.47
C VAL A 44 25.98 -10.57 1.43
N ILE A 45 26.50 -10.90 2.62
CA ILE A 45 25.75 -11.67 3.62
C ILE A 45 24.48 -10.92 4.07
N THR A 46 24.56 -9.59 4.23
CA THR A 46 23.41 -8.77 4.62
C THR A 46 22.35 -8.74 3.53
N ASP A 47 22.78 -8.61 2.27
CA ASP A 47 21.89 -8.60 1.11
C ASP A 47 21.23 -9.96 0.90
N GLU A 48 21.99 -11.07 1.06
CA GLU A 48 21.41 -12.41 1.03
C GLU A 48 20.35 -12.64 2.11
N LYS A 49 20.59 -12.13 3.33
CA LYS A 49 19.61 -12.20 4.41
C LYS A 49 18.35 -11.42 4.03
N SER A 50 18.52 -10.21 3.51
CA SER A 50 17.39 -9.34 3.10
C SER A 50 16.60 -9.99 1.97
N PHE A 51 17.29 -10.58 0.99
CA PHE A 51 16.68 -11.33 -0.10
C PHE A 51 15.85 -12.53 0.40
N LYS A 52 16.44 -13.37 1.25
CA LYS A 52 15.72 -14.51 1.84
C LYS A 52 14.49 -14.06 2.64
N SER A 53 14.59 -12.96 3.38
CA SER A 53 13.45 -12.38 4.10
C SER A 53 12.35 -11.90 3.16
N ALA A 54 12.72 -11.28 2.04
CA ALA A 54 11.77 -10.85 1.00
C ALA A 54 11.08 -12.06 0.34
N VAL A 55 11.83 -13.13 0.05
CA VAL A 55 11.29 -14.41 -0.46
C VAL A 55 10.23 -14.97 0.49
N PHE A 56 10.55 -15.09 1.79
CA PHE A 56 9.59 -15.58 2.77
C PHE A 56 8.34 -14.67 2.90
N THR A 57 8.51 -13.37 2.73
CA THR A 57 7.38 -12.42 2.71
C THR A 57 6.50 -12.66 1.49
N PHE A 58 7.11 -12.87 0.32
CA PHE A 58 6.42 -13.21 -0.92
C PHE A 58 5.61 -14.51 -0.78
N GLU A 59 6.26 -15.59 -0.31
CA GLU A 59 5.63 -16.89 -0.09
C GLU A 59 4.43 -16.79 0.89
N LYS A 60 4.59 -16.00 1.95
CA LYS A 60 3.52 -15.73 2.91
C LYS A 60 2.32 -15.03 2.26
N LEU A 61 2.56 -14.03 1.40
CA LEU A 61 1.50 -13.22 0.78
C LEU A 61 0.79 -13.99 -0.33
N PHE A 62 1.55 -14.64 -1.20
CA PHE A 62 1.02 -15.28 -2.41
C PHE A 62 0.77 -16.78 -2.26
N LYS A 63 1.23 -17.40 -1.16
CA LYS A 63 1.12 -18.84 -0.88
C LYS A 63 1.66 -19.74 -2.00
N THR A 64 2.63 -19.23 -2.74
CA THR A 64 3.34 -19.93 -3.82
C THR A 64 4.84 -19.82 -3.56
N GLU A 65 5.62 -20.79 -4.07
CA GLU A 65 7.07 -20.67 -4.06
C GLU A 65 7.51 -19.41 -4.81
N ALA A 66 8.57 -18.77 -4.31
CA ALA A 66 9.11 -17.59 -4.95
C ALA A 66 9.68 -17.96 -6.32
N VAL A 67 9.36 -17.14 -7.30
CA VAL A 67 9.87 -17.26 -8.67
C VAL A 67 11.36 -16.93 -8.70
N GLU A 68 12.14 -17.58 -9.56
CA GLU A 68 13.57 -17.26 -9.73
C GLU A 68 13.75 -15.76 -10.07
N THR A 69 14.72 -15.14 -9.40
CA THR A 69 15.00 -13.68 -9.53
C THR A 69 15.26 -13.25 -10.98
N SER A 70 15.80 -14.16 -11.80
CA SER A 70 16.06 -13.93 -13.22
C SER A 70 14.80 -13.72 -14.07
N SER A 71 13.66 -14.22 -13.57
CA SER A 71 12.34 -14.07 -14.23
C SER A 71 11.52 -12.88 -13.71
N LEU A 72 12.01 -12.19 -12.67
CA LEU A 72 11.35 -11.01 -12.13
C LEU A 72 11.63 -9.81 -13.03
N ILE A 73 10.57 -9.23 -13.56
CA ILE A 73 10.65 -7.98 -14.33
C ILE A 73 10.52 -6.82 -13.35
N LYS A 74 11.44 -5.85 -13.44
CA LYS A 74 11.34 -4.63 -12.63
C LYS A 74 10.00 -3.95 -12.94
N PRO A 75 9.14 -3.69 -11.94
CA PRO A 75 7.86 -3.07 -12.18
C PRO A 75 8.08 -1.68 -12.81
N ARG A 76 7.36 -1.44 -13.91
CA ARG A 76 7.35 -0.13 -14.57
C ARG A 76 6.03 0.55 -14.24
N LEU A 77 6.09 1.84 -14.03
CA LEU A 77 4.89 2.66 -13.91
C LEU A 77 4.10 2.58 -15.21
N SER A 78 2.84 2.17 -15.12
CA SER A 78 1.91 2.27 -16.24
C SER A 78 1.70 3.76 -16.58
N PRO A 79 1.80 4.15 -17.87
CA PRO A 79 1.46 5.52 -18.29
C PRO A 79 0.02 5.91 -17.89
N GLU A 80 -0.89 4.95 -17.87
CA GLU A 80 -2.27 5.14 -17.41
C GLU A 80 -2.33 5.49 -15.94
N ALA A 81 -1.64 4.72 -15.07
CA ALA A 81 -1.57 5.00 -13.65
C ALA A 81 -0.99 6.40 -13.37
N LEU A 82 0.06 6.78 -14.08
CA LEU A 82 0.66 8.11 -13.93
C LEU A 82 -0.29 9.23 -14.37
N SER A 83 -1.09 9.02 -15.41
CA SER A 83 -2.06 10.01 -15.91
C SER A 83 -3.24 10.24 -14.95
N MET A 84 -3.52 9.26 -14.08
CA MET A 84 -4.59 9.34 -13.08
C MET A 84 -4.15 10.01 -11.76
N VAL A 85 -2.86 10.20 -11.57
CA VAL A 85 -2.35 10.91 -10.39
C VAL A 85 -2.82 12.38 -10.44
N PRO A 86 -3.48 12.88 -9.39
CA PRO A 86 -3.92 14.27 -9.35
C PRO A 86 -2.74 15.25 -9.46
N ASN A 87 -3.01 16.44 -9.96
CA ASN A 87 -1.96 17.45 -10.17
C ASN A 87 -1.60 18.28 -8.93
N SER A 88 -2.35 18.11 -7.83
CA SER A 88 -2.12 18.86 -6.60
C SER A 88 -2.61 18.09 -5.36
N MET A 89 -2.09 18.47 -4.20
CA MET A 89 -2.51 17.93 -2.91
C MET A 89 -4.01 18.16 -2.66
N ASP A 90 -4.54 19.34 -3.00
CA ASP A 90 -5.94 19.67 -2.80
C ASP A 90 -6.85 18.83 -3.69
N ALA A 91 -6.45 18.59 -4.95
CA ALA A 91 -7.18 17.70 -5.85
C ALA A 91 -7.18 16.24 -5.35
N THR A 92 -6.07 15.79 -4.75
CA THR A 92 -5.98 14.46 -4.14
C THR A 92 -6.94 14.33 -2.96
N VAL A 93 -7.01 15.35 -2.11
CA VAL A 93 -7.94 15.38 -0.96
C VAL A 93 -9.40 15.38 -1.43
N GLU A 94 -9.74 16.19 -2.43
CA GLU A 94 -11.10 16.27 -2.98
C GLU A 94 -11.54 14.91 -3.57
N LEU A 95 -10.70 14.29 -4.37
CA LEU A 95 -10.98 12.96 -4.94
C LEU A 95 -11.09 11.88 -3.87
N ALA A 96 -10.22 11.91 -2.85
CA ALA A 96 -10.28 10.97 -1.74
C ALA A 96 -11.59 11.10 -0.96
N LEU A 97 -12.03 12.34 -0.64
CA LEU A 97 -13.30 12.58 0.05
C LEU A 97 -14.52 12.18 -0.78
N ALA A 98 -14.42 12.29 -2.11
CA ALA A 98 -15.51 11.90 -3.01
C ALA A 98 -15.63 10.39 -3.19
N ASN A 99 -14.52 9.68 -3.29
CA ASN A 99 -14.49 8.28 -3.75
C ASN A 99 -14.17 7.26 -2.65
N ASN A 100 -13.72 7.67 -1.46
CA ASN A 100 -13.28 6.75 -0.41
C ASN A 100 -14.46 5.90 0.10
N ARG A 101 -14.32 4.57 -0.03
CA ARG A 101 -15.37 3.60 0.35
C ARG A 101 -15.62 3.56 1.84
N ASP A 102 -14.57 3.71 2.66
CA ASP A 102 -14.72 3.73 4.12
C ASP A 102 -15.52 4.94 4.58
N LEU A 103 -15.33 6.09 3.91
CA LEU A 103 -16.09 7.30 4.18
C LEU A 103 -17.56 7.16 3.73
N MET A 104 -17.81 6.54 2.57
CA MET A 104 -19.15 6.21 2.12
C MET A 104 -19.86 5.28 3.10
N LYS A 105 -19.16 4.25 3.61
CA LYS A 105 -19.69 3.37 4.64
C LYS A 105 -20.03 4.13 5.90
N ALA A 106 -19.14 4.98 6.41
CA ALA A 106 -19.41 5.77 7.61
C ALA A 106 -20.64 6.72 7.44
N LYS A 107 -20.85 7.28 6.24
CA LYS A 107 -22.07 8.05 5.92
C LYS A 107 -23.31 7.18 5.99
N MET A 108 -23.26 5.97 5.44
CA MET A 108 -24.38 5.01 5.53
C MET A 108 -24.64 4.58 6.98
N ASP A 109 -23.60 4.39 7.80
CA ASP A 109 -23.75 4.04 9.21
C ASP A 109 -24.49 5.17 10.00
N VAL A 110 -24.23 6.45 9.67
CA VAL A 110 -25.00 7.59 10.21
C VAL A 110 -26.45 7.54 9.77
N ASP A 111 -26.73 7.22 8.50
CA ASP A 111 -28.10 7.12 8.00
C ASP A 111 -28.85 5.94 8.63
N ILE A 112 -28.20 4.81 8.85
CA ILE A 112 -28.76 3.67 9.59
C ILE A 112 -29.11 4.09 11.01
N ALA A 113 -28.16 4.66 11.75
CA ALA A 113 -28.38 5.10 13.13
C ALA A 113 -29.50 6.16 13.23
N ARG A 114 -29.63 7.03 12.22
CA ARG A 114 -30.72 8.00 12.13
C ARG A 114 -32.08 7.31 11.91
N ASN A 115 -32.13 6.30 11.06
CA ASN A 115 -33.33 5.52 10.82
C ASN A 115 -33.74 4.73 12.06
N ASP A 116 -32.78 4.12 12.78
CA ASP A 116 -33.03 3.41 14.02
C ASP A 116 -33.62 4.35 15.08
N LEU A 117 -33.10 5.55 15.21
CA LEU A 117 -33.67 6.60 16.07
C LEU A 117 -35.10 6.97 15.67
N ASN A 118 -35.38 7.09 14.35
CA ASN A 118 -36.73 7.37 13.86
C ASN A 118 -37.69 6.21 14.17
N VAL A 119 -37.22 4.94 14.07
CA VAL A 119 -38.01 3.77 14.47
C VAL A 119 -38.31 3.79 15.97
N ALA A 120 -37.32 4.12 16.81
CA ALA A 120 -37.50 4.26 18.25
C ALA A 120 -38.52 5.40 18.57
N LEU A 121 -38.44 6.51 17.84
CA LEU A 121 -39.44 7.61 17.97
C LEU A 121 -40.83 7.17 17.55
N ALA A 122 -40.97 6.35 16.51
CA ALA A 122 -42.26 5.80 16.08
C ALA A 122 -42.90 4.89 17.14
N GLY A 123 -42.09 4.21 17.98
CA GLY A 123 -42.55 3.41 19.11
C GLY A 123 -43.33 4.19 20.18
N PHE A 124 -43.15 5.52 20.24
CA PHE A 124 -43.96 6.40 21.11
C PHE A 124 -45.31 6.76 20.48
N GLY A 125 -45.53 6.44 19.23
CA GLY A 125 -46.77 6.71 18.51
C GLY A 125 -47.83 5.60 18.68
N PRO A 126 -49.06 5.82 18.17
CA PRO A 126 -50.07 4.78 18.14
C PRO A 126 -49.72 3.71 17.10
N SER A 127 -49.91 2.44 17.45
CA SER A 127 -49.97 1.37 16.47
C SER A 127 -51.38 1.19 15.91
N VAL A 128 -51.47 0.92 14.61
CA VAL A 128 -52.74 0.65 13.92
C VAL A 128 -52.65 -0.71 13.26
N ASP A 129 -53.38 -1.68 13.78
CA ASP A 129 -53.47 -3.05 13.27
C ASP A 129 -54.81 -3.27 12.58
N GLY A 130 -54.79 -3.75 11.35
CA GLY A 130 -55.94 -4.18 10.58
C GLY A 130 -55.96 -5.70 10.45
N GLU A 131 -57.01 -6.34 11.00
CA GLU A 131 -57.22 -7.78 10.86
C GLU A 131 -58.46 -8.04 9.99
N LEU A 132 -58.30 -8.80 8.93
CA LEU A 132 -59.37 -9.30 8.09
C LEU A 132 -59.45 -10.81 8.29
N LYS A 133 -60.56 -11.26 8.89
CA LYS A 133 -60.79 -12.69 9.18
C LYS A 133 -61.93 -13.18 8.34
N TYR A 134 -61.68 -14.14 7.52
CA TYR A 134 -62.70 -14.96 6.80
C TYR A 134 -62.76 -16.33 7.44
N SER A 135 -63.93 -16.74 7.86
CA SER A 135 -64.19 -18.07 8.45
C SER A 135 -65.39 -18.73 7.81
N ASP A 136 -65.12 -19.92 7.27
CA ASP A 136 -66.16 -20.77 6.70
C ASP A 136 -66.33 -22.00 7.57
N LYS A 137 -67.48 -22.12 8.23
CA LYS A 137 -67.74 -23.21 9.18
C LYS A 137 -68.90 -24.02 8.61
N LYS A 138 -68.63 -25.28 8.26
CA LYS A 138 -69.58 -26.27 7.81
C LYS A 138 -69.95 -27.17 8.98
N ASP A 139 -71.25 -27.29 9.29
CA ASP A 139 -71.81 -28.13 10.33
C ASP A 139 -71.23 -27.95 11.74
N ALA A 140 -70.81 -26.74 12.10
CA ALA A 140 -70.16 -26.44 13.37
C ALA A 140 -71.07 -26.26 14.55
N SER A 141 -72.39 -26.29 14.37
CA SER A 141 -73.39 -26.25 15.42
C SER A 141 -74.62 -27.09 14.99
N HIS A 142 -75.41 -27.58 15.94
CA HIS A 142 -76.51 -28.53 15.78
C HIS A 142 -77.58 -28.19 14.73
N THR A 143 -77.45 -27.08 14.02
CA THR A 143 -78.23 -26.69 12.85
C THR A 143 -77.34 -26.87 11.61
N GLY A 144 -77.55 -27.95 10.85
CA GLY A 144 -76.79 -28.22 9.61
C GLY A 144 -76.82 -27.05 8.63
N GLY A 145 -75.67 -26.67 8.09
CA GLY A 145 -75.52 -25.64 7.11
C GLY A 145 -74.10 -25.02 7.07
N THR A 146 -73.78 -24.32 6.02
CA THR A 146 -72.52 -23.58 5.90
C THR A 146 -72.71 -22.18 6.46
N HIS A 147 -71.91 -21.78 7.46
CA HIS A 147 -71.93 -20.46 8.06
C HIS A 147 -70.67 -19.72 7.60
N HIS A 148 -70.89 -18.63 6.84
CA HIS A 148 -69.83 -17.70 6.42
C HIS A 148 -69.75 -16.54 7.40
N GLU A 149 -68.58 -16.29 7.95
CA GLU A 149 -68.31 -15.16 8.86
C GLU A 149 -67.20 -14.35 8.30
N GLU A 150 -67.43 -13.10 7.98
CA GLU A 150 -66.43 -12.12 7.63
C GLU A 150 -66.30 -11.10 8.76
N GLN A 151 -65.11 -10.95 9.28
CA GLN A 151 -64.83 -10.00 10.34
C GLN A 151 -63.69 -9.06 9.93
N MET A 152 -63.91 -7.78 9.93
CA MET A 152 -62.90 -6.73 9.81
C MET A 152 -62.75 -6.06 11.19
N LYS A 153 -61.51 -6.03 11.69
CA LYS A 153 -61.16 -5.40 12.95
C LYS A 153 -60.03 -4.41 12.71
N ILE A 154 -60.21 -3.19 13.14
CA ILE A 154 -59.14 -2.18 13.19
C ILE A 154 -58.89 -1.90 14.67
N THR A 155 -57.67 -2.10 15.11
CA THR A 155 -57.23 -1.86 16.48
C THR A 155 -56.21 -0.71 16.48
N VAL A 156 -56.47 0.30 17.29
CA VAL A 156 -55.54 1.42 17.51
C VAL A 156 -55.12 1.38 18.98
N GLU A 157 -53.82 1.15 19.20
CA GLU A 157 -53.27 1.06 20.55
C GLU A 157 -52.29 2.23 20.81
N PHE A 158 -52.46 2.90 21.93
CA PHE A 158 -51.53 3.93 22.42
C PHE A 158 -50.70 3.36 23.56
N PRO A 159 -49.33 3.36 23.45
CA PRO A 159 -48.46 2.79 24.46
C PRO A 159 -48.28 3.73 25.68
N ILE A 160 -49.36 4.05 26.37
CA ILE A 160 -49.36 4.96 27.54
C ILE A 160 -48.48 4.46 28.68
N SER A 161 -48.45 3.12 28.90
CA SER A 161 -47.58 2.47 29.89
C SER A 161 -46.19 2.18 29.36
N GLY A 162 -46.00 2.16 28.02
CA GLY A 162 -44.73 1.89 27.33
C GLY A 162 -43.77 3.08 27.33
N LEU A 163 -44.24 4.31 27.55
CA LEU A 163 -43.39 5.50 27.58
C LEU A 163 -42.14 5.36 28.48
N TYR A 164 -42.27 4.70 29.61
CA TYR A 164 -41.18 4.42 30.55
C TYR A 164 -40.26 3.27 30.08
N MET A 165 -40.80 2.30 29.35
CA MET A 165 -40.03 1.16 28.82
C MET A 165 -39.26 1.46 27.54
N GLU A 166 -39.80 2.36 26.69
CA GLU A 166 -39.18 2.74 25.40
C GLU A 166 -38.09 3.82 25.56
N MET A 167 -38.12 4.61 26.65
CA MET A 167 -37.17 5.69 26.89
C MET A 167 -35.70 5.25 26.91
N PRO A 168 -35.30 4.11 27.52
CA PRO A 168 -33.91 3.63 27.44
C PRO A 168 -33.49 3.27 26.03
N GLY A 169 -34.36 2.67 25.22
CA GLY A 169 -34.12 2.38 23.79
C GLY A 169 -33.80 3.64 23.00
N TYR A 170 -34.69 4.63 23.09
CA TYR A 170 -34.48 5.92 22.45
C TYR A 170 -33.17 6.60 22.84
N LEU A 171 -32.81 6.60 24.13
CA LEU A 171 -31.56 7.20 24.60
C LEU A 171 -30.34 6.46 24.08
N ASN A 172 -30.43 5.13 23.95
CA ASN A 172 -29.38 4.32 23.34
C ASN A 172 -29.20 4.64 21.86
N ASP A 173 -30.29 4.71 21.09
CA ASP A 173 -30.25 5.00 19.67
C ASP A 173 -29.78 6.43 19.38
N ARG A 174 -30.19 7.39 20.21
CA ARG A 174 -29.64 8.74 20.16
C ARG A 174 -28.12 8.74 20.39
N SER A 175 -27.66 8.01 21.40
CA SER A 175 -26.23 7.89 21.70
C SER A 175 -25.48 7.15 20.58
N ALA A 176 -26.14 6.20 19.91
CA ALA A 176 -25.59 5.50 18.74
C ALA A 176 -25.44 6.46 17.55
N LEU A 177 -26.43 7.30 17.28
CA LEU A 177 -26.36 8.33 16.25
C LEU A 177 -25.23 9.33 16.54
N ASP A 178 -25.12 9.83 17.78
CA ASP A 178 -24.04 10.75 18.18
C ASP A 178 -22.66 10.11 17.98
N ARG A 179 -22.51 8.82 18.28
CA ARG A 179 -21.27 8.06 18.00
C ARG A 179 -21.00 7.96 16.51
N ALA A 180 -21.99 7.56 15.71
CA ALA A 180 -21.83 7.42 14.26
C ALA A 180 -21.43 8.77 13.60
N ILE A 181 -21.98 9.89 14.05
CA ILE A 181 -21.60 11.24 13.57
C ILE A 181 -20.15 11.56 13.95
N ASN A 182 -19.73 11.26 15.18
CA ASN A 182 -18.36 11.47 15.61
C ASN A 182 -17.37 10.58 14.84
N ASP A 183 -17.73 9.32 14.61
CA ASP A 183 -16.92 8.36 13.84
C ASP A 183 -16.77 8.81 12.38
N LEU A 184 -17.85 9.34 11.77
CA LEU A 184 -17.79 9.95 10.44
C LEU A 184 -16.79 11.12 10.43
N ALA A 185 -16.88 12.03 11.39
CA ALA A 185 -15.98 13.18 11.48
C ALA A 185 -14.52 12.78 11.71
N VAL A 186 -14.26 11.67 12.42
CA VAL A 186 -12.92 11.10 12.55
C VAL A 186 -12.45 10.53 11.21
N LYS A 187 -13.30 9.73 10.53
CA LYS A 187 -12.98 9.16 9.22
C LYS A 187 -12.71 10.21 8.15
N GLU A 188 -13.46 11.32 8.14
CA GLU A 188 -13.17 12.45 7.24
C GLU A 188 -11.78 13.03 7.47
N ARG A 189 -11.41 13.29 8.71
CA ARG A 189 -10.07 13.81 9.07
C ARG A 189 -8.97 12.82 8.73
N ASP A 190 -9.19 11.54 8.97
CA ASP A 190 -8.22 10.48 8.64
C ASP A 190 -8.04 10.34 7.13
N THR A 191 -9.12 10.44 6.35
CA THR A 191 -9.07 10.42 4.88
C THR A 191 -8.29 11.62 4.35
N VAL A 192 -8.56 12.82 4.87
CA VAL A 192 -7.80 14.04 4.50
C VAL A 192 -6.33 13.89 4.84
N LYS A 193 -6.02 13.35 6.02
CA LYS A 193 -4.62 13.11 6.42
C LYS A 193 -3.94 12.12 5.48
N LYS A 194 -4.54 10.96 5.23
CA LYS A 194 -3.99 9.94 4.31
C LYS A 194 -3.77 10.50 2.91
N ALA A 195 -4.70 11.27 2.38
CA ALA A 195 -4.57 11.88 1.06
C ALA A 195 -3.39 12.88 0.99
N LYS A 196 -3.20 13.68 2.04
CA LYS A 196 -2.07 14.59 2.13
C LYS A 196 -0.74 13.87 2.29
N ASP A 197 -0.69 12.86 3.15
CA ASP A 197 0.51 12.04 3.35
C ASP A 197 0.91 11.34 2.04
N ALA A 198 -0.03 10.71 1.34
CA ALA A 198 0.23 10.06 0.06
C ALA A 198 0.73 11.04 -1.02
N TRP A 199 0.16 12.25 -1.08
CA TRP A 199 0.66 13.28 -2.00
C TRP A 199 2.09 13.74 -1.68
N ILE A 200 2.39 13.94 -0.39
CA ILE A 200 3.75 14.33 0.06
C ILE A 200 4.74 13.21 -0.30
N GLU A 201 4.38 11.95 -0.04
CA GLU A 201 5.22 10.79 -0.36
C GLU A 201 5.51 10.72 -1.86
N TYR A 202 4.50 10.85 -2.71
CA TYR A 202 4.67 10.89 -4.17
C TYR A 202 5.56 12.05 -4.62
N SER A 203 5.33 13.27 -4.11
CA SER A 203 6.10 14.45 -4.48
C SER A 203 7.58 14.31 -4.07
N ASN A 204 7.82 13.76 -2.87
CA ASN A 204 9.14 13.48 -2.36
C ASN A 204 9.83 12.37 -3.18
N ALA A 205 9.16 11.24 -3.40
CA ALA A 205 9.70 10.12 -4.17
C ALA A 205 10.11 10.55 -5.59
N ARG A 206 9.30 11.39 -6.24
CA ARG A 206 9.64 11.96 -7.55
C ARG A 206 10.90 12.83 -7.52
N THR A 207 11.04 13.64 -6.48
CA THR A 207 12.19 14.54 -6.31
C THR A 207 13.44 13.73 -5.96
N MET A 208 13.33 12.76 -5.05
CA MET A 208 14.42 11.87 -4.64
C MET A 208 14.96 11.09 -5.84
N LEU A 209 14.08 10.49 -6.65
CA LEU A 209 14.51 9.79 -7.87
C LEU A 209 15.37 10.67 -8.80
N SER A 210 14.97 11.92 -8.99
CA SER A 210 15.76 12.87 -9.81
C SER A 210 17.16 13.14 -9.24
N TYR A 211 17.27 13.19 -7.90
CA TYR A 211 18.57 13.37 -7.24
C TYR A 211 19.42 12.10 -7.32
N SER A 212 18.82 10.93 -7.09
CA SER A 212 19.53 9.64 -7.18
C SER A 212 20.02 9.33 -8.59
N GLU A 213 19.26 9.73 -9.64
CA GLU A 213 19.71 9.64 -11.03
C GLU A 213 20.98 10.49 -11.28
N ASN A 214 20.99 11.72 -10.78
CA ASN A 214 22.16 12.59 -10.86
C ASN A 214 23.35 12.04 -10.05
N GLU A 215 23.09 11.57 -8.84
CA GLU A 215 24.13 11.00 -7.95
C GLU A 215 24.79 9.77 -8.58
N ALA A 216 23.99 8.84 -9.13
CA ALA A 216 24.51 7.66 -9.81
C ALA A 216 25.35 8.04 -11.05
N THR A 217 24.95 9.08 -11.79
CA THR A 217 25.71 9.59 -12.92
C THR A 217 27.06 10.16 -12.48
N ILE A 218 27.07 10.99 -11.45
CA ILE A 218 28.30 11.59 -10.88
C ILE A 218 29.22 10.48 -10.32
N ALA A 219 28.66 9.51 -9.59
CA ALA A 219 29.44 8.39 -9.04
C ALA A 219 30.09 7.55 -10.14
N GLN A 220 29.40 7.34 -11.27
CA GLN A 220 29.96 6.64 -12.44
C GLN A 220 31.12 7.42 -13.08
N GLU A 221 30.98 8.77 -13.18
CA GLU A 221 32.06 9.62 -13.68
C GLU A 221 33.26 9.62 -12.75
N LEU A 222 33.03 9.73 -11.42
CA LEU A 222 34.09 9.66 -10.41
C LEU A 222 34.87 8.34 -10.49
N LEU A 223 34.17 7.21 -10.63
CA LEU A 223 34.86 5.93 -10.82
C LEU A 223 35.73 5.91 -12.08
N THR A 224 35.20 6.45 -13.20
CA THR A 224 35.95 6.55 -14.46
C THR A 224 37.21 7.40 -14.30
N ILE A 225 37.14 8.52 -13.57
CA ILE A 225 38.27 9.38 -13.27
C ILE A 225 39.27 8.66 -12.37
N ALA A 226 38.84 8.06 -11.28
CA ALA A 226 39.70 7.34 -10.35
C ALA A 226 40.46 6.20 -11.04
N GLN A 227 39.82 5.47 -11.96
CA GLN A 227 40.45 4.41 -12.75
C GLN A 227 41.53 4.99 -13.70
N LYS A 228 41.30 6.14 -14.35
CA LYS A 228 42.28 6.83 -15.21
C LYS A 228 43.48 7.35 -14.40
N GLU A 229 43.21 7.98 -13.28
CA GLU A 229 44.26 8.47 -12.37
C GLU A 229 45.11 7.31 -11.81
N ARG A 230 44.46 6.18 -11.51
CA ARG A 230 45.15 4.95 -11.09
C ARG A 230 46.06 4.40 -12.21
N ALA A 231 45.56 4.38 -13.45
CA ALA A 231 46.37 3.96 -14.60
C ALA A 231 47.58 4.87 -14.87
N ALA A 232 47.47 6.13 -14.45
CA ALA A 232 48.55 7.12 -14.53
C ALA A 232 49.46 7.16 -13.28
N ASP A 233 49.30 6.22 -12.35
CA ASP A 233 49.98 6.21 -11.02
C ASP A 233 49.81 7.49 -10.20
N GLN A 234 48.71 8.24 -10.42
CA GLN A 234 48.41 9.49 -9.72
C GLN A 234 47.58 9.28 -8.45
N THR A 235 46.95 8.12 -8.28
CA THR A 235 46.14 7.77 -7.11
C THR A 235 46.40 6.34 -6.64
N ASP A 236 45.93 6.00 -5.43
CA ASP A 236 46.07 4.67 -4.88
C ASP A 236 44.85 3.77 -5.22
N ALA A 237 44.98 2.47 -5.02
CA ALA A 237 43.90 1.51 -5.23
C ALA A 237 42.71 1.77 -4.29
N ALA A 238 42.94 2.34 -3.12
CA ALA A 238 41.88 2.64 -2.16
C ALA A 238 40.93 3.70 -2.69
N ALA A 239 41.43 4.66 -3.47
CA ALA A 239 40.56 5.68 -4.11
C ALA A 239 39.64 5.04 -5.16
N VAL A 240 40.13 4.11 -5.99
CA VAL A 240 39.30 3.39 -6.95
C VAL A 240 38.21 2.56 -6.23
N LEU A 241 38.61 1.82 -5.19
CA LEU A 241 37.68 1.02 -4.40
C LEU A 241 36.61 1.88 -3.72
N SER A 242 37.01 3.05 -3.19
CA SER A 242 36.03 3.99 -2.60
C SER A 242 35.06 4.54 -3.64
N ALA A 243 35.51 4.80 -4.87
CA ALA A 243 34.64 5.21 -5.96
C ALA A 243 33.70 4.09 -6.42
N GLU A 244 34.15 2.84 -6.42
CA GLU A 244 33.31 1.65 -6.69
C GLU A 244 32.23 1.47 -5.62
N GLU A 245 32.58 1.60 -4.33
CA GLU A 245 31.60 1.54 -3.24
C GLU A 245 30.57 2.65 -3.33
N THR A 246 31.00 3.87 -3.67
CA THR A 246 30.11 5.03 -3.86
C THR A 246 29.12 4.77 -5.00
N LEU A 247 29.62 4.28 -6.14
CA LEU A 247 28.75 3.93 -7.27
C LEU A 247 27.75 2.83 -6.92
N GLU A 248 28.18 1.78 -6.22
CA GLU A 248 27.29 0.70 -5.79
C GLU A 248 26.18 1.21 -4.87
N SER A 249 26.52 2.05 -3.88
CA SER A 249 25.55 2.70 -3.02
C SER A 249 24.56 3.54 -3.81
N SER A 250 25.05 4.42 -4.71
CA SER A 250 24.20 5.29 -5.51
C SER A 250 23.27 4.51 -6.45
N LEU A 251 23.74 3.38 -7.02
CA LEU A 251 22.88 2.50 -7.85
C LEU A 251 21.81 1.79 -7.03
N LYS A 252 22.12 1.42 -5.79
CA LYS A 252 21.14 0.86 -4.87
C LYS A 252 20.10 1.90 -4.51
N ASP A 253 20.50 3.10 -4.11
CA ASP A 253 19.60 4.20 -3.75
C ASP A 253 18.71 4.58 -4.94
N LEU A 254 19.24 4.63 -6.16
CA LEU A 254 18.47 4.83 -7.40
C LEU A 254 17.41 3.72 -7.59
N SER A 255 17.77 2.47 -7.30
CA SER A 255 16.81 1.36 -7.39
C SER A 255 15.70 1.48 -6.35
N ASP A 256 16.05 1.81 -5.12
CA ASP A 256 15.11 1.95 -4.01
C ASP A 256 14.17 3.15 -4.23
N ASP A 257 14.70 4.30 -4.68
CA ASP A 257 13.91 5.49 -5.00
C ASP A 257 12.98 5.26 -6.20
N SER A 258 13.43 4.50 -7.20
CA SER A 258 12.56 4.14 -8.33
C SER A 258 11.39 3.27 -7.90
N MET A 259 11.59 2.35 -6.93
CA MET A 259 10.51 1.55 -6.36
C MET A 259 9.60 2.38 -5.47
N SER A 260 10.15 3.31 -4.68
CA SER A 260 9.38 4.23 -3.85
C SER A 260 8.43 5.07 -4.70
N LEU A 261 8.88 5.56 -5.86
CA LEU A 261 8.00 6.28 -6.79
C LEU A 261 6.86 5.38 -7.30
N VAL A 262 7.15 4.15 -7.71
CA VAL A 262 6.12 3.20 -8.16
C VAL A 262 5.10 2.95 -7.05
N THR A 263 5.57 2.67 -5.84
CA THR A 263 4.71 2.40 -4.68
C THR A 263 3.85 3.62 -4.34
N SER A 264 4.43 4.83 -4.30
CA SER A 264 3.71 6.05 -3.95
C SER A 264 2.62 6.43 -4.97
N VAL A 265 2.82 6.13 -6.26
CA VAL A 265 1.77 6.30 -7.28
C VAL A 265 0.60 5.36 -7.00
N TYR A 266 0.84 4.09 -6.72
CA TYR A 266 -0.23 3.15 -6.40
C TYR A 266 -0.91 3.46 -5.06
N GLU A 267 -0.18 3.97 -4.08
CA GLU A 267 -0.75 4.44 -2.80
C GLU A 267 -1.70 5.63 -2.99
N ILE A 268 -1.36 6.61 -3.84
CA ILE A 268 -2.30 7.69 -4.19
C ILE A 268 -3.56 7.11 -4.83
N LEU A 269 -3.42 6.20 -5.80
CA LEU A 269 -4.55 5.60 -6.50
C LEU A 269 -5.44 4.77 -5.55
N ASP A 270 -4.85 4.10 -4.56
CA ASP A 270 -5.59 3.41 -3.51
C ASP A 270 -6.37 4.40 -2.63
N VAL A 271 -5.71 5.45 -2.15
CA VAL A 271 -6.34 6.46 -1.29
C VAL A 271 -7.51 7.18 -1.96
N ILE A 272 -7.41 7.47 -3.26
CA ILE A 272 -8.51 8.05 -4.06
C ILE A 272 -9.47 6.99 -4.61
N ASN A 273 -9.23 5.70 -4.30
CA ASN A 273 -10.04 4.54 -4.72
C ASN A 273 -10.22 4.43 -6.25
N LEU A 274 -9.17 4.73 -7.00
CA LEU A 274 -9.08 4.53 -8.44
C LEU A 274 -8.11 3.41 -8.83
N LEU A 275 -7.60 2.65 -7.85
CA LEU A 275 -6.74 1.50 -8.12
C LEU A 275 -7.57 0.37 -8.74
N ASP A 276 -7.26 0.05 -10.01
CA ASP A 276 -7.85 -1.07 -10.72
C ASP A 276 -6.77 -2.14 -10.97
N PRO A 277 -7.02 -3.42 -10.66
CA PRO A 277 -6.09 -4.52 -10.96
C PRO A 277 -5.66 -4.61 -12.43
N SER A 278 -6.51 -4.18 -13.37
CA SER A 278 -6.20 -4.15 -14.80
C SER A 278 -5.04 -3.23 -15.16
N MET A 279 -4.76 -2.20 -14.33
CA MET A 279 -3.62 -1.29 -14.52
C MET A 279 -2.28 -1.98 -14.30
N ILE A 280 -2.27 -3.06 -13.52
CA ILE A 280 -1.06 -3.87 -13.25
C ILE A 280 -0.88 -4.91 -14.36
N GLU A 281 -1.97 -5.44 -14.93
CA GLU A 281 -1.91 -6.43 -16.01
C GLU A 281 -1.38 -5.86 -17.34
N ASN A 282 -1.62 -4.60 -17.63
CA ASN A 282 -1.14 -3.93 -18.84
C ASN A 282 0.38 -3.66 -18.84
N THR A 283 1.09 -4.02 -17.77
CA THR A 283 2.56 -4.01 -17.72
C THR A 283 3.21 -5.26 -18.28
N LYS A 284 2.45 -6.20 -18.87
CA LYS A 284 3.02 -7.31 -19.63
C LYS A 284 3.79 -6.74 -20.81
N VAL A 285 5.11 -6.65 -20.64
CA VAL A 285 6.04 -6.32 -21.72
C VAL A 285 5.92 -7.43 -22.78
N GLU A 286 5.48 -7.11 -23.98
CA GLU A 286 5.75 -7.90 -25.16
C GLU A 286 7.27 -7.94 -25.38
N GLY A 287 7.92 -8.83 -24.67
CA GLY A 287 9.32 -9.19 -24.87
C GLY A 287 9.43 -10.23 -25.94
N THR A 288 9.31 -9.84 -27.20
CA THR A 288 9.86 -10.62 -28.30
C THR A 288 11.39 -10.59 -28.18
N PHE A 289 11.94 -11.52 -27.43
CA PHE A 289 13.33 -11.88 -27.62
C PHE A 289 13.45 -12.59 -28.96
N ASN A 290 13.88 -11.85 -29.97
CA ASN A 290 14.34 -12.38 -31.21
C ASN A 290 15.68 -13.10 -30.95
N THR A 291 15.62 -14.39 -30.66
CA THR A 291 16.77 -15.29 -30.74
C THR A 291 16.96 -15.63 -32.21
N SER A 292 17.79 -14.89 -32.90
CA SER A 292 18.31 -15.30 -34.21
C SER A 292 19.84 -15.13 -34.23
N SER A 293 20.46 -16.30 -34.30
CA SER A 293 21.83 -16.69 -34.72
C SER A 293 22.98 -16.25 -33.83
#